data_738d4f5fc6bb170c521908fc1957669c
#
_entry.id   738d4f5fc6bb170c521908fc1957669c
#
_cell.length_a   1.000
_cell.length_b   1.000
_cell.length_c   1.000
_cell.angle_alpha   90.00
_cell.angle_beta   90.00
_cell.angle_gamma   90.00
#
_symmetry.space_group_name_H-M   'P 1'
#
loop_
_entity.id
_entity.type
_entity.pdbx_description
1 polymer ?
#
loop_
_entity_poly.entity_id
_entity_poly.type
_entity_poly.pdbx_seq_one_letter_code
_entity_poly.pdbx_strand_id
1 'polypeptide(L)'
;ALEDESMAMIQAVMNTNFFGPVRCMKAVIPAMRERQQGLIINLSSIAGRMAVFSHSAYGPSKFALEAASEVAAQELAPFGVRVALVEPGIIATDMAVANLPQPRADSKYPSGRRMVAMNADADKGTPPAVVANAVLDIVSGRNTAFRTLCGDDAQMFIGMRTRMSDDAWIAMSDTLDDGVFFGRMTAAMQG
;
A
#
# COMPACT_ATOMS: atom_id res chain seq x y z
N ALA A 1 15.37 -7.25 -3.69
CA ALA A 1 15.78 -5.84 -3.79
C ALA A 1 15.50 -5.33 -5.21
N LEU A 2 15.57 -4.01 -5.43
CA LEU A 2 15.29 -3.43 -6.76
C LEU A 2 16.24 -3.96 -7.84
N GLU A 3 17.51 -4.13 -7.53
CA GLU A 3 18.50 -4.74 -8.42
C GLU A 3 18.19 -6.20 -8.75
N ASP A 4 17.64 -6.94 -7.79
CA ASP A 4 17.35 -8.37 -7.93
C ASP A 4 16.02 -8.62 -8.68
N GLU A 5 15.16 -7.61 -8.82
CA GLU A 5 13.83 -7.76 -9.39
C GLU A 5 13.86 -7.70 -10.91
N SER A 6 13.22 -8.64 -11.58
CA SER A 6 13.17 -8.64 -13.04
C SER A 6 12.22 -7.56 -13.56
N MET A 7 12.57 -6.94 -14.71
CA MET A 7 11.66 -5.99 -15.37
C MET A 7 10.32 -6.63 -15.74
N ALA A 8 10.31 -7.92 -16.08
CA ALA A 8 9.09 -8.66 -16.38
C ALA A 8 8.15 -8.73 -15.17
N MET A 9 8.70 -8.98 -13.96
CA MET A 9 7.93 -8.98 -12.71
C MET A 9 7.41 -7.58 -12.38
N ILE A 10 8.25 -6.55 -12.48
CA ILE A 10 7.82 -5.15 -12.26
C ILE A 10 6.66 -4.80 -13.20
N GLN A 11 6.77 -5.11 -14.48
CA GLN A 11 5.72 -4.87 -15.47
C GLN A 11 4.44 -5.65 -15.16
N ALA A 12 4.53 -6.91 -14.76
CA ALA A 12 3.38 -7.73 -14.41
C ALA A 12 2.62 -7.15 -13.20
N VAL A 13 3.34 -6.77 -12.14
CA VAL A 13 2.76 -6.15 -10.96
C VAL A 13 2.12 -4.79 -11.30
N MET A 14 2.80 -3.96 -12.09
CA MET A 14 2.24 -2.69 -12.57
C MET A 14 0.98 -2.90 -13.42
N ASN A 15 0.99 -3.91 -14.28
CA ASN A 15 -0.16 -4.22 -15.13
C ASN A 15 -1.38 -4.63 -14.31
N THR A 16 -1.19 -5.38 -13.24
CA THR A 16 -2.27 -5.83 -12.35
C THR A 16 -2.72 -4.71 -11.41
N ASN A 17 -1.79 -4.11 -10.66
CA ASN A 17 -2.11 -3.24 -9.52
C ASN A 17 -2.39 -1.80 -9.91
N PHE A 18 -1.89 -1.34 -11.05
CA PHE A 18 -2.08 0.03 -11.54
C PHE A 18 -2.90 0.08 -12.82
N PHE A 19 -2.44 -0.52 -13.91
CA PHE A 19 -3.15 -0.44 -15.18
C PHE A 19 -4.50 -1.15 -15.15
N GLY A 20 -4.66 -2.23 -14.35
CA GLY A 20 -5.94 -2.89 -14.13
C GLY A 20 -7.00 -1.92 -13.60
N PRO A 21 -6.81 -1.33 -12.40
CA PRO A 21 -7.71 -0.32 -11.86
C PRO A 21 -7.95 0.89 -12.79
N VAL A 22 -6.91 1.38 -13.47
CA VAL A 22 -7.05 2.49 -14.43
C VAL A 22 -7.99 2.11 -15.58
N ARG A 23 -7.86 0.88 -16.12
CA ARG A 23 -8.79 0.40 -17.17
C ARG A 23 -10.23 0.32 -16.65
N CYS A 24 -10.42 -0.18 -15.42
CA CYS A 24 -11.74 -0.25 -14.78
C CYS A 24 -12.33 1.16 -14.58
N MET A 25 -11.54 2.10 -14.04
CA MET A 25 -11.97 3.49 -13.89
C MET A 25 -12.38 4.10 -15.24
N LYS A 26 -11.54 3.97 -16.26
CA LYS A 26 -11.84 4.50 -17.60
C LYS A 26 -13.12 3.92 -18.21
N ALA A 27 -13.45 2.68 -17.90
CA ALA A 27 -14.65 2.03 -18.40
C ALA A 27 -15.95 2.58 -17.74
N VAL A 28 -15.90 2.94 -16.44
CA VAL A 28 -17.10 3.34 -15.69
C VAL A 28 -17.30 4.85 -15.61
N ILE A 29 -16.22 5.64 -15.69
CA ILE A 29 -16.24 7.10 -15.55
C ILE A 29 -17.21 7.79 -16.52
N PRO A 30 -17.27 7.49 -17.83
CA PRO A 30 -18.16 8.20 -18.73
C PRO A 30 -19.62 8.13 -18.29
N ALA A 31 -20.13 6.94 -17.97
CA ALA A 31 -21.50 6.77 -17.54
C ALA A 31 -21.77 7.39 -16.14
N MET A 32 -20.80 7.35 -15.22
CA MET A 32 -20.91 8.01 -13.92
C MET A 32 -20.97 9.52 -14.07
N ARG A 33 -20.14 10.09 -14.92
CA ARG A 33 -20.10 11.53 -15.23
C ARG A 33 -21.40 12.01 -15.87
N GLU A 34 -21.95 11.27 -16.84
CA GLU A 34 -23.19 11.62 -17.52
C GLU A 34 -24.39 11.68 -16.57
N ARG A 35 -24.50 10.69 -15.68
CA ARG A 35 -25.59 10.68 -14.68
C ARG A 35 -25.31 11.55 -13.45
N GLN A 36 -24.13 12.20 -13.39
CA GLN A 36 -23.68 13.04 -12.27
C GLN A 36 -23.74 12.32 -10.91
N GLN A 37 -23.46 11.03 -10.90
CA GLN A 37 -23.49 10.20 -9.71
C GLN A 37 -22.60 8.99 -9.89
N GLY A 38 -21.73 8.74 -8.92
CA GLY A 38 -20.88 7.56 -8.90
C GLY A 38 -20.00 7.47 -7.67
N LEU A 39 -19.49 6.27 -7.43
CA LEU A 39 -18.49 5.99 -6.40
C LEU A 39 -17.50 4.97 -6.94
N ILE A 40 -16.23 5.32 -6.89
CA ILE A 40 -15.11 4.45 -7.20
C ILE A 40 -14.32 4.24 -5.90
N ILE A 41 -14.06 2.99 -5.54
CA ILE A 41 -13.25 2.65 -4.39
C ILE A 41 -12.07 1.81 -4.89
N ASN A 42 -10.85 2.34 -4.75
CA ASN A 42 -9.63 1.63 -5.09
C ASN A 42 -8.99 1.05 -3.83
N LEU A 43 -8.64 -0.24 -3.87
CA LEU A 43 -7.88 -0.90 -2.82
C LEU A 43 -6.39 -0.62 -3.02
N SER A 44 -5.87 0.32 -2.26
CA SER A 44 -4.45 0.66 -2.18
C SER A 44 -3.74 -0.19 -1.13
N SER A 45 -2.84 0.39 -0.39
CA SER A 45 -2.10 -0.16 0.75
C SER A 45 -1.37 0.97 1.45
N ILE A 46 -0.94 0.77 2.69
CA ILE A 46 0.07 1.65 3.32
C ILE A 46 1.35 1.75 2.46
N ALA A 47 1.66 0.70 1.69
CA ALA A 47 2.78 0.70 0.73
C ALA A 47 2.58 1.68 -0.45
N GLY A 48 1.41 2.28 -0.61
CA GLY A 48 1.16 3.39 -1.54
C GLY A 48 1.49 4.77 -0.96
N ARG A 49 1.76 4.85 0.34
CA ARG A 49 2.11 6.07 1.08
C ARG A 49 3.51 6.01 1.70
N MET A 50 4.02 4.82 1.90
CA MET A 50 5.29 4.54 2.55
C MET A 50 6.09 3.56 1.69
N ALA A 51 7.17 4.04 1.06
CA ALA A 51 8.08 3.17 0.33
C ALA A 51 8.89 2.32 1.32
N VAL A 52 8.87 1.00 1.13
CA VAL A 52 9.58 0.04 1.96
C VAL A 52 10.46 -0.83 1.07
N PHE A 53 11.64 -1.18 1.55
CA PHE A 53 12.55 -2.11 0.87
C PHE A 53 11.83 -3.45 0.59
N SER A 54 12.33 -4.23 -0.34
CA SER A 54 11.72 -5.49 -0.84
C SER A 54 10.34 -5.35 -1.49
N HIS A 55 9.80 -4.15 -1.59
CA HIS A 55 8.57 -3.86 -2.33
C HIS A 55 8.85 -3.18 -3.68
N SER A 56 9.91 -3.60 -4.38
CA SER A 56 10.44 -2.94 -5.59
C SER A 56 9.43 -2.80 -6.74
N ALA A 57 8.48 -3.73 -6.86
CA ALA A 57 7.39 -3.65 -7.82
C ALA A 57 6.07 -3.22 -7.16
N TYR A 58 5.77 -3.77 -5.98
CA TYR A 58 4.50 -3.56 -5.29
C TYR A 58 4.32 -2.12 -4.81
N GLY A 59 5.29 -1.58 -4.07
CA GLY A 59 5.24 -0.21 -3.56
C GLY A 59 5.00 0.81 -4.68
N PRO A 60 5.86 0.88 -5.72
CA PRO A 60 5.64 1.77 -6.86
C PRO A 60 4.28 1.63 -7.53
N SER A 61 3.73 0.40 -7.63
CA SER A 61 2.40 0.17 -8.22
C SER A 61 1.28 0.78 -7.38
N LYS A 62 1.40 0.73 -6.05
CA LYS A 62 0.43 1.32 -5.13
C LYS A 62 0.57 2.85 -5.05
N PHE A 63 1.78 3.41 -5.09
CA PHE A 63 2.01 4.85 -5.25
C PHE A 63 1.38 5.39 -6.54
N ALA A 64 1.54 4.68 -7.64
CA ALA A 64 0.92 5.05 -8.91
C ALA A 64 -0.62 5.04 -8.82
N LEU A 65 -1.20 4.04 -8.15
CA LEU A 65 -2.65 3.95 -7.93
C LEU A 65 -3.17 5.09 -7.04
N GLU A 66 -2.44 5.44 -5.98
CA GLU A 66 -2.74 6.59 -5.11
C GLU A 66 -2.81 7.88 -5.92
N ALA A 67 -1.77 8.18 -6.69
CA ALA A 67 -1.70 9.38 -7.50
C ALA A 67 -2.81 9.43 -8.56
N ALA A 68 -3.07 8.34 -9.28
CA ALA A 68 -4.13 8.27 -10.28
C ALA A 68 -5.52 8.43 -9.66
N SER A 69 -5.73 7.87 -8.46
CA SER A 69 -7.01 8.02 -7.73
C SER A 69 -7.23 9.45 -7.26
N GLU A 70 -6.17 10.13 -6.82
CA GLU A 70 -6.24 11.53 -6.39
C GLU A 70 -6.52 12.47 -7.57
N VAL A 71 -5.89 12.25 -8.72
CA VAL A 71 -6.20 12.97 -9.97
C VAL A 71 -7.66 12.74 -10.35
N ALA A 72 -8.12 11.49 -10.41
CA ALA A 72 -9.49 11.16 -10.75
C ALA A 72 -10.51 11.80 -9.77
N ALA A 73 -10.19 11.83 -8.47
CA ALA A 73 -11.05 12.47 -7.47
C ALA A 73 -11.25 13.96 -7.76
N GLN A 74 -10.18 14.68 -8.11
CA GLN A 74 -10.24 16.10 -8.46
C GLN A 74 -11.02 16.35 -9.75
N GLU A 75 -10.74 15.56 -10.78
CA GLU A 75 -11.39 15.70 -12.09
C GLU A 75 -12.88 15.36 -12.06
N LEU A 76 -13.30 14.43 -11.20
CA LEU A 76 -14.66 13.91 -11.13
C LEU A 76 -15.54 14.62 -10.09
N ALA A 77 -14.96 15.37 -9.17
CA ALA A 77 -15.70 16.09 -8.14
C ALA A 77 -16.77 17.04 -8.72
N PRO A 78 -16.54 17.82 -9.80
CA PRO A 78 -17.57 18.68 -10.40
C PRO A 78 -18.77 17.92 -10.95
N PHE A 79 -18.64 16.61 -11.17
CA PHE A 79 -19.69 15.75 -11.73
C PHE A 79 -20.40 14.89 -10.67
N GLY A 80 -20.17 15.16 -9.37
CA GLY A 80 -20.80 14.39 -8.29
C GLY A 80 -20.32 12.93 -8.22
N VAL A 81 -19.19 12.59 -8.85
CA VAL A 81 -18.57 11.26 -8.76
C VAL A 81 -17.47 11.28 -7.72
N ARG A 82 -17.62 10.44 -6.71
CA ARG A 82 -16.67 10.32 -5.61
C ARG A 82 -15.65 9.23 -5.90
N VAL A 83 -14.40 9.48 -5.57
CA VAL A 83 -13.34 8.46 -5.54
C VAL A 83 -12.85 8.34 -4.11
N ALA A 84 -12.59 7.12 -3.65
CA ALA A 84 -12.04 6.83 -2.33
C ALA A 84 -10.97 5.75 -2.41
N LEU A 85 -10.04 5.79 -1.46
CA LEU A 85 -8.96 4.82 -1.29
C LEU A 85 -9.12 4.10 0.04
N VAL A 86 -8.93 2.79 0.02
CA VAL A 86 -8.77 1.97 1.20
C VAL A 86 -7.31 1.56 1.28
N GLU A 87 -6.66 1.82 2.40
CA GLU A 87 -5.22 1.65 2.62
C GLU A 87 -4.98 0.61 3.73
N PRO A 88 -5.04 -0.70 3.43
CA PRO A 88 -4.77 -1.74 4.40
C PRO A 88 -3.29 -1.79 4.82
N GLY A 89 -3.07 -2.14 6.09
CA GLY A 89 -1.79 -2.64 6.59
C GLY A 89 -1.60 -4.12 6.27
N ILE A 90 -1.10 -4.89 7.23
CA ILE A 90 -0.92 -6.34 7.11
C ILE A 90 -2.27 -7.03 7.39
N ILE A 91 -2.87 -7.59 6.35
CA ILE A 91 -4.16 -8.28 6.44
C ILE A 91 -3.93 -9.79 6.42
N ALA A 92 -4.50 -10.51 7.38
CA ALA A 92 -4.41 -11.96 7.48
C ALA A 92 -5.14 -12.65 6.31
N THR A 93 -4.43 -12.86 5.22
CA THR A 93 -4.92 -13.49 3.99
C THR A 93 -3.89 -14.48 3.45
N ASP A 94 -4.34 -15.44 2.64
CA ASP A 94 -3.44 -16.35 1.93
C ASP A 94 -2.40 -15.57 1.08
N MET A 95 -2.78 -14.44 0.54
CA MET A 95 -1.87 -13.57 -0.22
C MET A 95 -0.74 -13.03 0.66
N ALA A 96 -1.01 -12.63 1.89
CA ALA A 96 0.01 -12.10 2.80
C ALA A 96 1.04 -13.16 3.16
N VAL A 97 0.62 -14.41 3.31
CA VAL A 97 1.50 -15.55 3.59
C VAL A 97 2.23 -16.04 2.33
N ALA A 98 1.49 -16.20 1.23
CA ALA A 98 2.03 -16.75 -0.02
C ALA A 98 3.02 -15.81 -0.73
N ASN A 99 2.86 -14.49 -0.55
CA ASN A 99 3.71 -13.49 -1.19
C ASN A 99 4.80 -12.92 -0.28
N LEU A 100 5.13 -13.61 0.82
CA LEU A 100 6.33 -13.28 1.56
C LEU A 100 7.54 -13.33 0.62
N PRO A 101 8.38 -12.28 0.62
CA PRO A 101 9.55 -12.27 -0.23
C PRO A 101 10.38 -13.53 -0.02
N GLN A 102 10.69 -14.23 -1.10
CA GLN A 102 11.67 -15.32 -1.04
C GLN A 102 13.05 -14.69 -1.24
N PRO A 103 13.87 -14.54 -0.18
CA PRO A 103 15.20 -13.95 -0.31
C PRO A 103 16.02 -14.79 -1.29
N ARG A 104 16.56 -14.17 -2.32
CA ARG A 104 17.52 -14.87 -3.18
C ARG A 104 18.77 -15.20 -2.36
N ALA A 105 19.24 -16.44 -2.46
CA ALA A 105 20.41 -16.90 -1.71
C ALA A 105 21.70 -16.12 -2.08
N ASP A 106 21.76 -15.59 -3.31
CA ASP A 106 22.89 -14.81 -3.83
C ASP A 106 22.71 -13.28 -3.67
N SER A 107 21.60 -12.81 -3.12
CA SER A 107 21.36 -11.39 -2.90
C SER A 107 22.36 -10.80 -1.91
N LYS A 108 22.89 -9.62 -2.26
CA LYS A 108 23.77 -8.83 -1.39
C LYS A 108 23.01 -7.95 -0.40
N TYR A 109 21.70 -7.86 -0.55
CA TYR A 109 20.83 -6.98 0.22
C TYR A 109 20.21 -7.69 1.43
N PRO A 110 20.22 -7.07 2.63
CA PRO A 110 19.56 -7.65 3.80
C PRO A 110 18.01 -7.53 3.72
N SER A 111 17.50 -6.76 2.78
CA SER A 111 16.09 -6.37 2.67
C SER A 111 15.13 -7.56 2.63
N GLY A 112 15.45 -8.62 1.90
CA GLY A 112 14.58 -9.81 1.78
C GLY A 112 14.39 -10.51 3.13
N ARG A 113 15.48 -10.81 3.85
CA ARG A 113 15.40 -11.49 5.16
C ARG A 113 14.75 -10.59 6.23
N ARG A 114 14.99 -9.28 6.18
CA ARG A 114 14.31 -8.31 7.07
C ARG A 114 12.81 -8.26 6.83
N MET A 115 12.39 -8.26 5.57
CA MET A 115 10.97 -8.28 5.21
C MET A 115 10.30 -9.58 5.68
N VAL A 116 10.94 -10.73 5.54
CA VAL A 116 10.44 -12.00 6.08
C VAL A 116 10.28 -11.91 7.59
N ALA A 117 11.27 -11.38 8.30
CA ALA A 117 11.20 -11.24 9.76
C ALA A 117 10.08 -10.26 10.18
N MET A 118 9.90 -9.14 9.46
CA MET A 118 8.82 -8.17 9.74
C MET A 118 7.42 -8.74 9.50
N ASN A 119 7.27 -9.73 8.64
CA ASN A 119 6.00 -10.35 8.30
C ASN A 119 5.87 -11.78 8.86
N ALA A 120 6.69 -12.16 9.83
CA ALA A 120 6.68 -13.52 10.41
C ALA A 120 5.31 -13.91 11.00
N ASP A 121 4.55 -12.94 11.47
CA ASP A 121 3.20 -13.09 12.04
C ASP A 121 2.09 -12.54 11.10
N ALA A 122 2.32 -12.49 9.79
CA ALA A 122 1.35 -11.94 8.84
C ALA A 122 0.00 -12.71 8.84
N ASP A 123 0.00 -13.98 9.21
CA ASP A 123 -1.19 -14.78 9.44
C ASP A 123 -2.04 -14.31 10.65
N LYS A 124 -1.41 -13.60 11.60
CA LYS A 124 -2.04 -12.99 12.76
C LYS A 124 -2.39 -11.50 12.55
N GLY A 125 -2.27 -11.01 11.32
CA GLY A 125 -2.57 -9.64 10.94
C GLY A 125 -4.05 -9.25 11.13
N THR A 126 -4.39 -8.06 10.69
CA THR A 126 -5.77 -7.55 10.74
C THR A 126 -6.72 -8.47 9.95
N PRO A 127 -7.87 -8.88 10.51
CA PRO A 127 -8.83 -9.71 9.79
C PRO A 127 -9.36 -9.03 8.52
N PRO A 128 -9.56 -9.75 7.40
CA PRO A 128 -10.09 -9.21 6.14
C PRO A 128 -11.44 -8.49 6.29
N ALA A 129 -12.24 -8.87 7.28
CA ALA A 129 -13.51 -8.23 7.62
C ALA A 129 -13.37 -6.73 7.94
N VAL A 130 -12.23 -6.29 8.48
CA VAL A 130 -11.97 -4.87 8.76
C VAL A 130 -11.94 -4.08 7.45
N VAL A 131 -11.29 -4.60 6.42
CA VAL A 131 -11.26 -3.97 5.09
C VAL A 131 -12.65 -3.97 4.46
N ALA A 132 -13.40 -5.08 4.54
CA ALA A 132 -14.75 -5.17 4.03
C ALA A 132 -15.69 -4.17 4.70
N ASN A 133 -15.59 -4.01 6.02
CA ASN A 133 -16.38 -3.03 6.78
C ASN A 133 -16.02 -1.59 6.38
N ALA A 134 -14.74 -1.28 6.17
CA ALA A 134 -14.33 0.03 5.68
C ALA A 134 -14.96 0.34 4.31
N VAL A 135 -14.98 -0.62 3.40
CA VAL A 135 -15.68 -0.48 2.10
C VAL A 135 -17.17 -0.25 2.30
N LEU A 136 -17.84 -1.01 3.18
CA LEU A 136 -19.26 -0.83 3.49
C LEU A 136 -19.55 0.56 4.08
N ASP A 137 -18.68 1.08 4.93
CA ASP A 137 -18.82 2.42 5.51
C ASP A 137 -18.69 3.51 4.44
N ILE A 138 -17.80 3.33 3.48
CA ILE A 138 -17.64 4.26 2.35
C ILE A 138 -18.89 4.19 1.44
N VAL A 139 -19.37 3.01 1.10
CA VAL A 139 -20.56 2.81 0.24
C VAL A 139 -21.82 3.39 0.89
N SER A 140 -22.01 3.17 2.19
CA SER A 140 -23.17 3.67 2.92
C SER A 140 -23.10 5.16 3.27
N GLY A 141 -21.99 5.84 2.96
CA GLY A 141 -21.80 7.27 3.30
C GLY A 141 -21.45 7.53 4.76
N ARG A 142 -21.27 6.50 5.60
CA ARG A 142 -20.80 6.66 6.98
C ARG A 142 -19.35 7.16 7.04
N ASN A 143 -18.55 6.82 6.03
CA ASN A 143 -17.21 7.36 5.85
C ASN A 143 -17.13 8.09 4.49
N THR A 144 -16.81 9.38 4.53
CA THR A 144 -16.68 10.22 3.34
C THR A 144 -15.23 10.62 3.05
N ALA A 145 -14.27 10.16 3.85
CA ALA A 145 -12.86 10.46 3.66
C ALA A 145 -12.34 9.92 2.32
N PHE A 146 -11.42 10.64 1.71
CA PHE A 146 -10.76 10.20 0.48
C PHE A 146 -9.86 8.99 0.73
N ARG A 147 -9.15 8.95 1.88
CA ARG A 147 -8.29 7.83 2.31
C ARG A 147 -8.78 7.22 3.61
N THR A 148 -8.79 5.89 3.68
CA THR A 148 -9.19 5.13 4.85
C THR A 148 -8.14 4.06 5.16
N LEU A 149 -7.40 4.27 6.26
CA LEU A 149 -6.47 3.27 6.79
C LEU A 149 -7.23 2.11 7.43
N CYS A 150 -6.78 0.88 7.20
CA CYS A 150 -7.38 -0.33 7.77
C CYS A 150 -6.33 -1.15 8.52
N GLY A 151 -6.57 -1.32 9.82
CA GLY A 151 -5.68 -1.99 10.76
C GLY A 151 -4.92 -1.02 11.67
N ASP A 152 -4.66 -1.45 12.90
CA ASP A 152 -3.90 -0.67 13.87
C ASP A 152 -2.45 -0.47 13.42
N ASP A 153 -1.89 -1.50 12.78
CA ASP A 153 -0.58 -1.46 12.14
C ASP A 153 -0.52 -0.41 11.03
N ALA A 154 -1.59 -0.23 10.25
CA ALA A 154 -1.67 0.80 9.22
C ALA A 154 -1.56 2.20 9.82
N GLN A 155 -2.29 2.46 10.91
CA GLN A 155 -2.22 3.72 11.65
C GLN A 155 -0.81 3.97 12.20
N MET A 156 -0.23 2.95 12.83
CA MET A 156 1.11 3.01 13.42
C MET A 156 2.17 3.32 12.39
N PHE A 157 2.24 2.56 11.29
CA PHE A 157 3.26 2.73 10.25
C PHE A 157 3.15 4.05 9.52
N ILE A 158 1.96 4.47 9.12
CA ILE A 158 1.77 5.76 8.46
C ILE A 158 2.06 6.90 9.42
N GLY A 159 1.64 6.81 10.68
CA GLY A 159 1.96 7.77 11.72
C GLY A 159 3.47 7.91 11.93
N MET A 160 4.20 6.79 12.06
CA MET A 160 5.65 6.77 12.16
C MET A 160 6.29 7.44 10.93
N ARG A 161 5.92 7.02 9.71
CA ARG A 161 6.48 7.57 8.47
C ARG A 161 6.25 9.08 8.33
N THR A 162 5.10 9.56 8.75
CA THR A 162 4.73 10.99 8.65
C THR A 162 5.56 11.88 9.59
N ARG A 163 6.01 11.32 10.71
CA ARG A 163 6.88 12.06 11.66
C ARG A 163 8.35 12.09 11.25
N MET A 164 8.75 11.27 10.27
CA MET A 164 10.14 11.16 9.84
C MET A 164 10.40 11.98 8.58
N SER A 165 11.57 12.64 8.51
CA SER A 165 12.10 13.14 7.24
C SER A 165 12.48 12.00 6.30
N ASP A 166 12.61 12.27 5.01
CA ASP A 166 13.05 11.27 4.03
C ASP A 166 14.46 10.76 4.35
N ASP A 167 15.37 11.65 4.77
CA ASP A 167 16.73 11.26 5.17
C ASP A 167 16.73 10.33 6.38
N ALA A 168 15.93 10.62 7.40
CA ALA A 168 15.78 9.77 8.58
C ALA A 168 15.19 8.41 8.23
N TRP A 169 14.19 8.37 7.32
CA TRP A 169 13.60 7.13 6.83
C TRP A 169 14.62 6.26 6.09
N ILE A 170 15.42 6.85 5.20
CA ILE A 170 16.45 6.13 4.45
C ILE A 170 17.56 5.66 5.39
N ALA A 171 18.00 6.49 6.34
CA ALA A 171 19.05 6.18 7.29
C ALA A 171 18.71 5.03 8.24
N MET A 172 17.44 4.66 8.42
CA MET A 172 17.09 3.45 9.15
C MET A 172 17.69 2.19 8.53
N SER A 173 17.89 2.18 7.23
CA SER A 173 18.41 1.04 6.47
C SER A 173 19.89 1.11 6.10
N ASP A 174 20.64 2.11 6.58
CA ASP A 174 22.07 2.34 6.25
C ASP A 174 23.05 1.39 6.97
N THR A 175 22.58 0.23 7.36
CA THR A 175 23.35 -0.79 8.08
C THR A 175 23.13 -2.17 7.48
N LEU A 176 24.16 -3.02 7.50
CA LEU A 176 24.06 -4.44 7.20
C LEU A 176 23.71 -5.29 8.43
N ASP A 177 23.81 -4.72 9.63
CA ASP A 177 23.47 -5.38 10.90
C ASP A 177 21.97 -5.33 11.15
N ASP A 178 21.34 -6.51 11.25
CA ASP A 178 19.91 -6.63 11.47
C ASP A 178 19.50 -6.19 12.88
N GLY A 179 20.35 -6.41 13.89
CA GLY A 179 20.07 -5.97 15.27
C GLY A 179 20.00 -4.45 15.37
N VAL A 180 20.93 -3.75 14.73
CA VAL A 180 20.90 -2.28 14.62
C VAL A 180 19.67 -1.80 13.88
N PHE A 181 19.33 -2.44 12.75
CA PHE A 181 18.14 -2.11 11.99
C PHE A 181 16.85 -2.25 12.80
N PHE A 182 16.62 -3.41 13.43
CA PHE A 182 15.41 -3.65 14.21
C PHE A 182 15.35 -2.79 15.49
N GLY A 183 16.48 -2.48 16.08
CA GLY A 183 16.55 -1.52 17.19
C GLY A 183 16.07 -0.13 16.79
N ARG A 184 16.50 0.39 15.63
CA ARG A 184 16.04 1.68 15.07
C ARG A 184 14.53 1.66 14.75
N MET A 185 14.05 0.57 14.14
CA MET A 185 12.62 0.40 13.84
C MET A 185 11.77 0.45 15.11
N THR A 186 12.16 -0.29 16.14
CA THR A 186 11.44 -0.32 17.43
C THR A 186 11.40 1.07 18.06
N ALA A 187 12.52 1.78 18.08
CA ALA A 187 12.58 3.14 18.61
C ALA A 187 11.67 4.11 17.85
N ALA A 188 11.63 4.01 16.51
CA ALA A 188 10.77 4.85 15.68
C ALA A 188 9.27 4.57 15.86
N MET A 189 8.90 3.34 16.23
CA MET A 189 7.50 2.98 16.53
C MET A 189 7.02 3.51 17.87
N GLN A 190 7.93 3.73 18.83
CA GLN A 190 7.61 4.16 20.18
C GLN A 190 7.54 5.69 20.35
N GLY A 191 8.15 6.45 19.45
CA GLY A 191 8.16 7.93 19.44
C GLY A 191 7.07 8.49 18.57
#